data_0e0202f474f62409117a948b6c27a24f
#
_entry.id   0e0202f474f62409117a948b6c27a24f
#
_cell.length_a   1.000
_cell.length_b   1.000
_cell.length_c   1.000
_cell.angle_alpha   90.00
_cell.angle_beta   90.00
_cell.angle_gamma   90.00
#
_symmetry.space_group_name_H-M   'P 1'
#
loop_
_entity.id
_entity.type
_entity.pdbx_description
1 polymer ?
#
loop_
_entity_poly.entity_id
_entity_poly.type
_entity_poly.pdbx_seq_one_letter_code
_entity_poly.pdbx_strand_id
1 'polypeptide(L)'
;SRGLGDVYKRQIINISNPKGRERYYSVVGYICETDTFANNRRINEISEGDILCFKNAGAYCFTMASNYNSRYRPAEVLWYQGKSLLIRERESFDDLIRNQIDVKDLFETKNQKVAVK
;
A
#
# COMPACT_ATOMS: atom_id res chain seq x y z
N SER A 1 22.62 18.05 15.31
CA SER A 1 21.46 17.18 15.42
C SER A 1 20.68 17.25 14.10
N ARG A 2 20.69 16.21 13.35
CA ARG A 2 19.74 16.09 12.24
C ARG A 2 18.37 15.99 12.88
N GLY A 3 17.56 17.02 12.71
CA GLY A 3 16.27 17.13 13.37
C GLY A 3 15.38 15.95 12.97
N LEU A 4 14.51 15.55 13.87
CA LEU A 4 13.47 14.51 13.66
C LEU A 4 12.67 14.70 12.35
N GLY A 5 12.67 15.91 11.77
CA GLY A 5 12.02 16.20 10.48
C GLY A 5 12.60 15.45 9.27
N ASP A 6 13.87 15.02 9.30
CA ASP A 6 14.47 14.27 8.18
C ASP A 6 14.12 12.77 8.20
N VAL A 7 13.77 12.23 9.35
CA VAL A 7 13.37 10.83 9.51
C VAL A 7 12.02 10.56 8.82
N TYR A 8 11.16 11.57 8.73
CA TYR A 8 9.81 11.45 8.12
C TYR A 8 9.77 11.83 6.64
N LYS A 9 10.84 12.37 6.09
CA LYS A 9 10.91 12.73 4.67
C LYS A 9 11.45 11.58 3.85
N ARG A 10 10.61 10.57 3.60
CA ARG A 10 10.94 9.49 2.67
C ARG A 10 11.20 10.06 1.29
N GLN A 11 12.31 9.65 0.68
CA GLN A 11 12.60 10.05 -0.67
C GLN A 11 11.68 9.31 -1.65
N ILE A 12 11.10 10.07 -2.57
CA ILE A 12 10.30 9.53 -3.67
C ILE A 12 11.07 9.80 -4.97
N ILE A 13 11.25 8.78 -5.76
CA ILE A 13 11.92 8.88 -7.06
C ILE A 13 11.03 8.33 -8.17
N ASN A 14 11.10 8.94 -9.35
CA ASN A 14 10.48 8.40 -10.56
C ASN A 14 11.48 7.45 -11.24
N ILE A 15 11.26 6.15 -11.12
CA ILE A 15 12.15 5.13 -11.72
C ILE A 15 11.89 4.96 -13.22
N SER A 16 10.72 5.37 -13.71
CA SER A 16 10.40 5.34 -15.14
C SER A 16 11.06 6.47 -15.93
N ASN A 17 11.33 7.60 -15.27
CA ASN A 17 11.98 8.77 -15.89
C ASN A 17 13.12 9.32 -15.02
N PRO A 18 14.23 8.57 -14.84
CA PRO A 18 15.29 8.94 -13.91
C PRO A 18 16.12 10.16 -14.35
N LYS A 19 16.01 10.57 -15.61
CA LYS A 19 16.72 11.72 -16.19
C LYS A 19 15.76 12.87 -16.54
N GLY A 20 14.51 12.79 -16.15
CA GLY A 20 13.51 13.81 -16.40
C GLY A 20 13.83 15.13 -15.68
N ARG A 21 13.29 16.24 -16.20
CA ARG A 21 13.36 17.54 -15.53
C ARG A 21 12.65 17.46 -14.19
N GLU A 22 13.27 17.98 -13.14
CA GLU A 22 12.64 18.03 -11.82
C GLU A 22 11.48 19.01 -11.75
N ARG A 23 10.40 18.59 -11.15
CA ARG A 23 9.21 19.40 -10.85
C ARG A 23 8.74 19.13 -9.42
N TYR A 24 7.86 19.95 -8.90
CA TYR A 24 7.25 19.79 -7.60
C TYR A 24 5.91 19.08 -7.72
N TYR A 25 5.73 18.01 -6.93
CA TYR A 25 4.53 17.20 -6.88
C TYR A 25 4.07 16.97 -5.45
N SER A 26 2.77 16.85 -5.26
CA SER A 26 2.18 16.20 -4.09
C SER A 26 1.70 14.83 -4.50
N VAL A 27 2.09 13.81 -3.73
CA VAL A 27 1.72 12.43 -3.97
C VAL A 27 0.64 12.03 -2.99
N VAL A 28 -0.52 11.68 -3.49
CA VAL A 28 -1.73 11.40 -2.71
C VAL A 28 -2.31 10.03 -3.07
N GLY A 29 -3.14 9.49 -2.19
CA GLY A 29 -3.95 8.31 -2.48
C GLY A 29 -4.96 8.58 -3.59
N TYR A 30 -5.44 7.54 -4.24
CA TYR A 30 -6.32 7.62 -5.42
C TYR A 30 -7.79 7.30 -5.13
N ILE A 31 -8.13 7.08 -3.85
CA ILE A 31 -9.50 6.84 -3.39
C ILE A 31 -9.88 7.85 -2.29
N CYS A 32 -11.00 7.64 -1.62
CA CYS A 32 -11.59 8.62 -0.68
C CYS A 32 -10.80 8.83 0.62
N GLU A 33 -9.72 8.08 0.84
CA GLU A 33 -8.82 8.33 1.96
C GLU A 33 -8.16 9.70 1.83
N THR A 34 -7.88 10.33 2.95
CA THR A 34 -7.17 11.61 3.01
C THR A 34 -5.65 11.45 3.03
N ASP A 35 -5.16 10.27 2.68
CA ASP A 35 -3.75 9.96 2.75
C ASP A 35 -2.93 10.76 1.76
N THR A 36 -2.07 11.58 2.31
CA THR A 36 -1.04 12.28 1.56
C THR A 36 0.31 11.66 1.87
N PHE A 37 0.89 10.98 0.89
CA PHE A 37 2.23 10.37 1.05
C PHE A 37 3.33 11.42 1.11
N ALA A 38 3.20 12.49 0.36
CA ALA A 38 4.15 13.60 0.38
C ALA A 38 3.55 14.86 -0.23
N ASN A 39 3.88 16.00 0.36
CA ASN A 39 3.51 17.32 -0.14
C ASN A 39 4.75 18.02 -0.71
N ASN A 40 4.59 18.67 -1.85
CA ASN A 40 5.57 19.58 -2.45
C ASN A 40 6.97 18.97 -2.54
N ARG A 41 7.08 17.82 -3.20
CA ARG A 41 8.34 17.09 -3.40
C ARG A 41 8.92 17.34 -4.76
N ARG A 42 10.23 17.54 -4.83
CA ARG A 42 10.99 17.54 -6.07
C ARG A 42 11.13 16.10 -6.55
N ILE A 43 10.53 15.82 -7.69
CA ILE A 43 10.58 14.51 -8.34
C ILE A 43 10.78 14.76 -9.84
N ASN A 44 11.52 13.89 -10.51
CA ASN A 44 11.64 13.94 -11.96
C ASN A 44 10.26 13.85 -12.60
N GLU A 45 10.03 14.62 -13.65
CA GLU A 45 8.74 14.78 -14.33
C GLU A 45 8.00 13.45 -14.47
N ILE A 46 6.74 13.47 -14.05
CA ILE A 46 5.88 12.30 -13.96
C ILE A 46 4.86 12.35 -15.07
N SER A 47 4.71 11.22 -15.77
CA SER A 47 3.66 10.98 -16.74
C SER A 47 2.73 9.86 -16.26
N GLU A 48 1.53 9.80 -16.80
CA GLU A 48 0.60 8.72 -16.51
C GLU A 48 1.24 7.35 -16.84
N GLY A 49 1.14 6.40 -15.91
CA GLY A 49 1.76 5.09 -16.04
C GLY A 49 3.18 4.97 -15.50
N ASP A 50 3.80 6.08 -15.10
CA ASP A 50 5.12 6.04 -14.48
C ASP A 50 5.08 5.33 -13.12
N ILE A 51 6.19 4.69 -12.77
CA ILE A 51 6.37 3.99 -11.50
C ILE A 51 7.20 4.85 -10.56
N LEU A 52 6.63 5.16 -9.41
CA LEU A 52 7.31 5.88 -8.33
C LEU A 52 7.82 4.90 -7.28
N CYS A 53 9.02 5.16 -6.77
CA CYS A 53 9.60 4.39 -5.70
C CYS A 53 9.72 5.25 -4.43
N PHE A 54 9.13 4.77 -3.34
CA PHE A 54 9.29 5.34 -2.00
C PHE A 54 10.46 4.62 -1.31
N LYS A 55 11.54 5.32 -1.09
CA LYS A 55 12.71 4.75 -0.41
C LYS A 55 12.50 4.70 1.11
N ASN A 56 13.17 3.76 1.76
CA ASN A 56 13.15 3.59 3.21
C ASN A 56 11.74 3.44 3.78
N ALA A 57 10.90 2.72 3.06
CA ALA A 57 9.48 2.56 3.33
C ALA A 57 9.12 1.17 3.93
N GLY A 58 10.09 0.38 4.39
CA GLY A 58 9.83 -0.93 4.96
C GLY A 58 9.01 -0.89 6.24
N ALA A 59 9.30 0.06 7.13
CA ALA A 59 8.50 0.28 8.32
C ALA A 59 7.24 1.10 7.99
N TYR A 60 6.11 0.70 8.55
CA TYR A 60 4.82 1.40 8.47
C TYR A 60 4.17 1.45 7.07
N CYS A 61 4.72 0.81 6.05
CA CYS A 61 4.08 0.77 4.74
C CYS A 61 3.14 -0.42 4.61
N PHE A 62 3.66 -1.63 4.59
CA PHE A 62 2.79 -2.81 4.51
C PHE A 62 1.86 -2.93 5.72
N THR A 63 2.38 -2.71 6.93
CA THR A 63 1.60 -2.83 8.18
C THR A 63 0.46 -1.83 8.29
N MET A 64 0.53 -0.70 7.59
CA MET A 64 -0.55 0.29 7.51
C MET A 64 -1.44 0.09 6.28
N ALA A 65 -1.11 -0.83 5.37
CA ALA A 65 -1.97 -1.17 4.27
C ALA A 65 -3.29 -1.75 4.79
N SER A 66 -4.40 -1.32 4.20
CA SER A 66 -5.74 -1.73 4.61
C SER A 66 -6.58 -2.16 3.41
N ASN A 67 -7.71 -2.80 3.70
CA ASN A 67 -8.68 -3.15 2.67
C ASN A 67 -9.74 -2.06 2.45
N TYR A 68 -9.45 -0.82 2.81
CA TYR A 68 -10.35 0.29 2.59
C TYR A 68 -10.81 0.36 1.13
N ASN A 69 -12.10 0.56 0.91
CA ASN A 69 -12.73 0.49 -0.40
C ASN A 69 -12.49 -0.83 -1.16
N SER A 70 -12.40 -1.95 -0.42
CA SER A 70 -12.19 -3.31 -0.98
C SER A 70 -10.90 -3.43 -1.81
N ARG A 71 -9.87 -2.67 -1.47
CA ARG A 71 -8.56 -2.79 -2.10
C ARG A 71 -7.74 -3.92 -1.48
N TYR A 72 -6.98 -4.58 -2.31
CA TYR A 72 -6.10 -5.67 -1.89
C TYR A 72 -4.81 -5.13 -1.29
N ARG A 73 -4.32 -5.75 -0.21
CA ARG A 73 -2.98 -5.48 0.25
C ARG A 73 -1.95 -5.94 -0.78
N PRO A 74 -0.83 -5.21 -0.93
CA PRO A 74 0.17 -5.50 -1.93
C PRO A 74 0.97 -6.76 -1.62
N ALA A 75 1.65 -7.29 -2.63
CA ALA A 75 2.68 -8.30 -2.46
C ALA A 75 3.93 -7.70 -1.78
N GLU A 76 4.72 -8.56 -1.14
CA GLU A 76 6.06 -8.21 -0.67
C GLU A 76 7.12 -9.04 -1.39
N VAL A 77 8.17 -8.36 -1.83
CA VAL A 77 9.28 -8.97 -2.55
C VAL A 77 10.58 -8.66 -1.83
N LEU A 78 11.36 -9.69 -1.54
CA LEU A 78 12.70 -9.56 -1.02
C LEU A 78 13.70 -9.53 -2.18
N TRP A 79 14.54 -8.50 -2.23
CA TRP A 79 15.70 -8.48 -3.09
C TRP A 79 16.91 -8.94 -2.28
N TYR A 80 17.46 -10.10 -2.66
CA TYR A 80 18.60 -10.69 -1.96
C TYR A 80 19.56 -11.37 -2.94
N GLN A 81 20.84 -11.06 -2.83
CA GLN A 81 21.90 -11.61 -3.68
C GLN A 81 21.58 -11.60 -5.19
N GLY A 82 21.09 -10.45 -5.68
CA GLY A 82 20.76 -10.26 -7.09
C GLY A 82 19.49 -10.97 -7.56
N LYS A 83 18.66 -11.48 -6.65
CA LYS A 83 17.41 -12.17 -6.96
C LYS A 83 16.23 -11.50 -6.27
N SER A 84 15.11 -11.47 -6.99
CA SER A 84 13.83 -11.09 -6.40
C SER A 84 13.05 -12.33 -5.96
N LEU A 85 12.68 -12.36 -4.69
CA LEU A 85 11.98 -13.47 -4.06
C LEU A 85 10.63 -12.97 -3.55
N LEU A 86 9.54 -13.60 -3.99
CA LEU A 86 8.22 -13.31 -3.45
C LEU A 86 8.13 -13.89 -2.04
N ILE A 87 7.96 -13.03 -1.04
CA ILE A 87 7.86 -13.42 0.38
C ILE A 87 6.45 -13.25 0.94
N ARG A 88 5.58 -12.53 0.22
CA ARG A 88 4.14 -12.44 0.50
C ARG A 88 3.38 -12.27 -0.80
N GLU A 89 2.37 -13.08 -1.00
CA GLU A 89 1.47 -12.95 -2.13
C GLU A 89 0.57 -11.71 -2.01
N ARG A 90 0.17 -11.14 -3.13
CA ARG A 90 -0.87 -10.12 -3.18
C ARG A 90 -2.20 -10.73 -2.75
N GLU A 91 -2.98 -9.99 -1.97
CA GLU A 91 -4.34 -10.42 -1.64
C GLU A 91 -5.22 -10.59 -2.90
N SER A 92 -6.10 -11.57 -2.82
CA SER A 92 -7.15 -11.85 -3.78
C SER A 92 -8.54 -11.48 -3.22
N PHE A 93 -9.57 -11.65 -4.04
CA PHE A 93 -10.95 -11.48 -3.57
C PHE A 93 -11.29 -12.46 -2.43
N ASP A 94 -10.81 -13.69 -2.50
CA ASP A 94 -11.04 -14.70 -1.45
C ASP A 94 -10.42 -14.27 -0.11
N ASP A 95 -9.31 -13.54 -0.13
CA ASP A 95 -8.72 -12.99 1.09
C ASP A 95 -9.60 -11.92 1.74
N LEU A 96 -10.30 -11.11 0.95
CA LEU A 96 -11.23 -10.09 1.47
C LEU A 96 -12.42 -10.72 2.18
N ILE A 97 -12.94 -11.82 1.65
CA ILE A 97 -14.18 -12.46 2.15
C ILE A 97 -13.92 -13.66 3.04
N ARG A 98 -12.66 -14.01 3.31
CA ARG A 98 -12.23 -15.23 4.04
C ARG A 98 -13.04 -15.52 5.30
N ASN A 99 -13.39 -14.50 6.06
CA ASN A 99 -14.08 -14.64 7.34
C ASN A 99 -15.57 -14.30 7.26
N GLN A 100 -16.10 -14.10 6.06
CA GLN A 100 -17.52 -13.86 5.87
C GLN A 100 -18.28 -15.18 5.91
N ILE A 101 -19.43 -15.15 6.55
CA ILE A 101 -20.36 -16.28 6.60
C ILE A 101 -21.44 -16.01 5.55
N ASP A 102 -21.76 -17.01 4.72
CA ASP A 102 -22.85 -16.88 3.76
C ASP A 102 -24.17 -16.63 4.51
N VAL A 103 -24.87 -15.59 4.11
CA VAL A 103 -26.16 -15.23 4.73
C VAL A 103 -27.18 -16.36 4.63
N LYS A 104 -27.13 -17.18 3.58
CA LYS A 104 -27.99 -18.36 3.44
C LYS A 104 -27.78 -19.36 4.58
N ASP A 105 -26.52 -19.59 4.95
CA ASP A 105 -26.17 -20.51 6.04
C ASP A 105 -26.73 -20.04 7.39
N LEU A 106 -26.84 -18.71 7.58
CA LEU A 106 -27.43 -18.13 8.80
C LEU A 106 -28.93 -18.43 8.96
N PHE A 107 -29.65 -18.53 7.86
CA PHE A 107 -31.09 -18.77 7.88
C PHE A 107 -31.45 -20.27 7.79
N GLU A 108 -30.58 -21.10 7.26
CA GLU A 108 -30.77 -22.55 7.11
C GLU A 108 -30.40 -23.32 8.39
N THR A 109 -29.52 -22.81 9.22
CA THR A 109 -29.10 -23.44 10.47
C THR A 109 -29.95 -22.96 11.63
N LYS A 110 -30.89 -23.79 12.09
CA LYS A 110 -31.82 -23.52 13.22
C LYS A 110 -31.11 -23.32 14.59
N ASN A 111 -29.79 -23.39 14.70
CA ASN A 111 -29.05 -23.42 15.96
C ASN A 111 -27.68 -22.70 15.90
N GLN A 112 -27.58 -21.55 15.26
CA GLN A 112 -26.36 -20.74 15.45
C GLN A 112 -26.41 -20.05 16.82
N LYS A 113 -25.52 -20.49 17.72
CA LYS A 113 -25.20 -19.74 18.93
C LYS A 113 -24.39 -18.52 18.51
N VAL A 114 -24.95 -17.33 18.64
CA VAL A 114 -24.22 -16.09 18.51
C VAL A 114 -23.24 -16.01 19.68
N ALA A 115 -21.96 -16.22 19.42
CA ALA A 115 -20.91 -15.95 20.39
C ALA A 115 -20.65 -14.45 20.38
N VAL A 116 -21.27 -13.74 21.32
CA VAL A 116 -20.89 -12.35 21.65
C VAL A 116 -19.71 -12.44 22.61
N LYS A 117 -18.54 -12.01 22.16
CA LYS A 117 -17.38 -11.74 23.02
C LYS A 117 -17.41 -10.30 23.47
#